data_3ff2f52f26d77d5d7134f6620b830fb5
#
_entry.id   3ff2f52f26d77d5d7134f6620b830fb5
#
_cell.length_a   1.000
_cell.length_b   1.000
_cell.length_c   1.000
_cell.angle_alpha   90.00
_cell.angle_beta   90.00
_cell.angle_gamma   90.00
#
_symmetry.space_group_name_H-M   'P 1'
#
loop_
_entity.id
_entity.type
_entity.pdbx_description
1 polymer ?
#
loop_
_entity_poly.entity_id
_entity_poly.type
_entity_poly.pdbx_seq_one_letter_code
_entity_poly.pdbx_strand_id
1 'polypeptide(L)'
;FIQLLKGTPKVMIQLGVTQFFSWAALFLMWNYLKPAITGVVTDNAGVVLAEGATATWVGVLNAVYPIPACIIALFMTQIANRYGNKTVYAVTLACGALGFLGLSLLHNQYLLMTPMIGIGIAWAGILAMPYSILSRAIDANSAGAYMGIFNFTIVIPQICMGLIGGVIVKYIFGGNAVAMLALAGAMMLC
;
A
#
# COMPACT_ATOMS: atom_id res chain seq x y z
N PHE A 1 -9.48 -11.14 -26.35
CA PHE A 1 -9.40 -10.94 -24.90
C PHE A 1 -9.29 -12.30 -24.16
N ILE A 2 -10.22 -13.24 -24.38
CA ILE A 2 -10.21 -14.56 -23.74
C ILE A 2 -8.94 -15.37 -24.05
N GLN A 3 -8.44 -15.30 -25.28
CA GLN A 3 -7.18 -15.95 -25.66
C GLN A 3 -5.96 -15.35 -24.91
N LEU A 4 -5.93 -14.03 -24.72
CA LEU A 4 -4.89 -13.34 -23.93
C LEU A 4 -4.94 -13.77 -22.46
N LEU A 5 -6.14 -13.91 -21.88
CA LEU A 5 -6.31 -14.41 -20.51
C LEU A 5 -5.81 -15.85 -20.36
N LYS A 6 -6.07 -16.72 -21.34
CA LYS A 6 -5.57 -18.10 -21.33
C LYS A 6 -4.04 -18.18 -21.52
N GLY A 7 -3.45 -17.22 -22.23
CA GLY A 7 -2.01 -17.11 -22.44
C GLY A 7 -1.26 -16.33 -21.38
N THR A 8 -1.91 -15.91 -20.29
CA THR A 8 -1.30 -15.09 -19.23
C THR A 8 -0.09 -15.79 -18.60
N PRO A 9 1.09 -15.17 -18.60
CA PRO A 9 2.27 -15.75 -17.98
C PRO A 9 2.07 -15.98 -16.47
N LYS A 10 2.61 -17.09 -15.94
CA LYS A 10 2.54 -17.41 -14.49
C LYS A 10 3.05 -16.27 -13.61
N VAL A 11 4.10 -15.57 -14.05
CA VAL A 11 4.66 -14.40 -13.36
C VAL A 11 3.62 -13.28 -13.21
N MET A 12 2.82 -13.04 -14.23
CA MET A 12 1.76 -12.02 -14.18
C MET A 12 0.67 -12.37 -13.16
N ILE A 13 0.31 -13.66 -13.05
CA ILE A 13 -0.67 -14.13 -12.06
C ILE A 13 -0.12 -13.95 -10.64
N GLN A 14 1.14 -14.34 -10.40
CA GLN A 14 1.79 -14.17 -9.10
C GLN A 14 1.89 -12.70 -8.70
N LEU A 15 2.34 -11.85 -9.63
CA LEU A 15 2.36 -10.41 -9.41
C LEU A 15 0.96 -9.84 -9.18
N GLY A 16 -0.04 -10.35 -9.89
CA GLY A 16 -1.44 -9.95 -9.73
C GLY A 16 -1.98 -10.21 -8.33
N VAL A 17 -1.62 -11.34 -7.71
CA VAL A 17 -1.99 -11.64 -6.33
C VAL A 17 -1.33 -10.66 -5.36
N THR A 18 -0.02 -10.46 -5.47
CA THR A 18 0.70 -9.50 -4.61
C THR A 18 0.19 -8.07 -4.81
N GLN A 19 -0.09 -7.66 -6.04
CA GLN A 19 -0.68 -6.36 -6.35
C GLN A 19 -2.09 -6.22 -5.76
N PHE A 20 -2.90 -7.26 -5.82
CA PHE A 20 -4.24 -7.24 -5.22
C PHE A 20 -4.16 -6.88 -3.72
N PHE A 21 -3.32 -7.57 -2.96
CA PHE A 21 -3.20 -7.32 -1.53
C PHE A 21 -2.53 -5.97 -1.21
N SER A 22 -1.49 -5.58 -1.94
CA SER A 22 -0.82 -4.29 -1.71
C SER A 22 -1.71 -3.09 -2.04
N TRP A 23 -2.49 -3.13 -3.13
CA TRP A 23 -3.45 -2.07 -3.45
C TRP A 23 -4.65 -2.06 -2.50
N ALA A 24 -5.11 -3.23 -2.05
CA ALA A 24 -6.12 -3.32 -1.00
C ALA A 24 -5.64 -2.64 0.28
N ALA A 25 -4.41 -2.90 0.71
CA ALA A 25 -3.81 -2.29 1.90
C ALA A 25 -3.74 -0.76 1.79
N LEU A 26 -3.27 -0.23 0.67
CA LEU A 26 -3.22 1.22 0.43
C LEU A 26 -4.61 1.86 0.41
N PHE A 27 -5.58 1.19 -0.21
CA PHE A 27 -6.96 1.66 -0.24
C PHE A 27 -7.57 1.71 1.17
N LEU A 28 -7.29 0.72 2.01
CA LEU A 28 -7.68 0.74 3.42
C LEU A 28 -7.05 1.92 4.16
N MET A 29 -5.78 2.22 3.92
CA MET A 29 -5.14 3.41 4.52
C MET A 29 -5.88 4.68 4.14
N TRP A 30 -6.10 4.93 2.86
CA TRP A 30 -6.73 6.17 2.41
C TRP A 30 -8.14 6.37 2.96
N ASN A 31 -8.89 5.30 3.20
CA ASN A 31 -10.25 5.37 3.71
C ASN A 31 -10.33 5.33 5.25
N TYR A 32 -9.40 4.60 5.90
CA TYR A 32 -9.51 4.35 7.34
C TYR A 32 -8.46 5.09 8.17
N LEU A 33 -7.48 5.80 7.57
CA LEU A 33 -6.48 6.56 8.33
C LEU A 33 -7.15 7.63 9.21
N LYS A 34 -8.07 8.44 8.67
CA LYS A 34 -8.77 9.46 9.45
C LYS A 34 -9.55 8.85 10.63
N PRO A 35 -10.50 7.92 10.42
CA PRO A 35 -11.22 7.33 11.54
C PRO A 35 -10.33 6.56 12.51
N ALA A 36 -9.20 6.00 12.05
CA ALA A 36 -8.28 5.27 12.92
C ALA A 36 -7.53 6.18 13.91
N ILE A 37 -7.18 7.40 13.50
CA ILE A 37 -6.44 8.32 14.38
C ILE A 37 -7.35 9.30 15.16
N THR A 38 -8.62 9.46 14.74
CA THR A 38 -9.58 10.32 15.42
C THR A 38 -9.88 9.77 16.83
N GLY A 39 -9.75 10.62 17.84
CA GLY A 39 -10.02 10.24 19.22
C GLY A 39 -8.94 9.41 19.91
N VAL A 40 -7.84 9.07 19.19
CA VAL A 40 -6.76 8.22 19.70
C VAL A 40 -5.44 8.96 19.68
N VAL A 41 -5.17 9.75 18.64
CA VAL A 41 -3.88 10.43 18.47
C VAL A 41 -3.75 11.64 19.38
N THR A 42 -2.61 11.74 20.03
CA THR A 42 -2.26 12.78 21.00
C THR A 42 -1.17 13.70 20.49
N ASP A 43 -1.12 14.92 21.04
CA ASP A 43 0.00 15.84 20.92
C ASP A 43 1.19 15.43 21.83
N ASN A 44 2.22 16.26 21.90
CA ASN A 44 3.38 16.03 22.79
C ASN A 44 3.06 16.14 24.29
N ALA A 45 1.96 16.79 24.65
CA ALA A 45 1.50 16.91 26.03
C ALA A 45 0.56 15.73 26.43
N GLY A 46 0.30 14.79 25.50
CA GLY A 46 -0.60 13.67 25.72
C GLY A 46 -2.08 14.03 25.60
N VAL A 47 -2.41 15.20 25.08
CA VAL A 47 -3.79 15.64 24.86
C VAL A 47 -4.29 15.10 23.51
N VAL A 48 -5.47 14.49 23.52
CA VAL A 48 -6.10 13.97 22.29
C VAL A 48 -6.42 15.11 21.34
N LEU A 49 -6.05 14.95 20.07
CA LEU A 49 -6.30 15.97 19.04
C LEU A 49 -7.81 16.17 18.80
N ALA A 50 -8.22 17.44 18.72
CA ALA A 50 -9.55 17.78 18.26
C ALA A 50 -9.79 17.32 16.82
N GLU A 51 -11.04 17.06 16.43
CA GLU A 51 -11.38 16.50 15.13
C GLU A 51 -10.86 17.34 13.94
N GLY A 52 -10.92 18.67 14.04
CA GLY A 52 -10.37 19.57 13.01
C GLY A 52 -8.84 19.45 12.88
N ALA A 53 -8.12 19.34 14.00
CA ALA A 53 -6.67 19.14 14.01
C ALA A 53 -6.32 17.75 13.45
N THR A 54 -7.09 16.71 13.78
CA THR A 54 -6.93 15.36 13.23
C THR A 54 -7.08 15.35 11.71
N ALA A 55 -8.07 16.05 11.15
CA ALA A 55 -8.26 16.13 9.71
C ALA A 55 -7.06 16.81 9.01
N THR A 56 -6.54 17.87 9.58
CA THR A 56 -5.32 18.55 9.10
C THR A 56 -4.13 17.60 9.16
N TRP A 57 -3.98 16.85 10.26
CA TRP A 57 -2.87 15.92 10.45
C TRP A 57 -2.90 14.75 9.48
N VAL A 58 -4.08 14.22 9.14
CA VAL A 58 -4.25 13.24 8.04
C VAL A 58 -3.70 13.79 6.73
N GLY A 59 -3.97 15.07 6.42
CA GLY A 59 -3.40 15.74 5.25
C GLY A 59 -1.86 15.77 5.28
N VAL A 60 -1.27 16.10 6.44
CA VAL A 60 0.18 16.09 6.65
C VAL A 60 0.76 14.68 6.43
N LEU A 61 0.18 13.65 7.03
CA LEU A 61 0.65 12.27 6.87
C LEU A 61 0.58 11.83 5.41
N ASN A 62 -0.51 12.16 4.71
CA ASN A 62 -0.64 11.86 3.28
C ASN A 62 0.35 12.65 2.40
N ALA A 63 0.85 13.80 2.85
CA ALA A 63 1.90 14.54 2.16
C ALA A 63 3.31 14.01 2.46
N VAL A 64 3.51 13.34 3.61
CA VAL A 64 4.82 12.84 4.05
C VAL A 64 5.24 11.58 3.28
N TYR A 65 4.37 10.57 3.12
CA TYR A 65 4.79 9.29 2.54
C TYR A 65 5.27 9.35 1.07
N PRO A 66 4.82 10.29 0.20
CA PRO A 66 5.37 10.41 -1.15
C PRO A 66 6.81 10.90 -1.20
N ILE A 67 7.29 11.57 -0.15
CA ILE A 67 8.67 12.11 -0.09
C ILE A 67 9.70 10.96 -0.14
N PRO A 68 9.71 10.00 0.81
CA PRO A 68 10.59 8.85 0.71
C PRO A 68 10.35 8.01 -0.55
N ALA A 69 9.11 7.95 -1.05
CA ALA A 69 8.83 7.27 -2.32
C ALA A 69 9.59 7.89 -3.49
N CYS A 70 9.58 9.21 -3.62
CA CYS A 70 10.34 9.93 -4.65
C CYS A 70 11.85 9.68 -4.52
N ILE A 71 12.39 9.75 -3.30
CA ILE A 71 13.81 9.51 -3.04
C ILE A 71 14.20 8.09 -3.46
N ILE A 72 13.46 7.10 -3.01
CA ILE A 72 13.73 5.69 -3.33
C ILE A 72 13.57 5.41 -4.82
N ALA A 73 12.59 6.02 -5.49
CA ALA A 73 12.38 5.83 -6.93
C ALA A 73 13.60 6.23 -7.76
N LEU A 74 14.35 7.26 -7.36
CA LEU A 74 15.58 7.68 -8.03
C LEU A 74 16.68 6.61 -8.03
N PHE A 75 16.74 5.79 -6.98
CA PHE A 75 17.73 4.74 -6.81
C PHE A 75 17.19 3.33 -7.11
N MET A 76 15.90 3.21 -7.44
CA MET A 76 15.22 1.93 -7.58
C MET A 76 15.87 1.03 -8.63
N THR A 77 16.28 1.58 -9.77
CA THR A 77 16.93 0.82 -10.84
C THR A 77 18.29 0.28 -10.41
N GLN A 78 19.11 1.09 -9.74
CA GLN A 78 20.42 0.70 -9.24
C GLN A 78 20.29 -0.41 -8.19
N ILE A 79 19.36 -0.25 -7.27
CA ILE A 79 19.08 -1.24 -6.21
C ILE A 79 18.57 -2.55 -6.84
N ALA A 80 17.66 -2.47 -7.79
CA ALA A 80 17.11 -3.63 -8.48
C ALA A 80 18.12 -4.37 -9.35
N ASN A 81 19.08 -3.66 -9.97
CA ASN A 81 20.17 -4.28 -10.72
C ASN A 81 21.14 -5.02 -9.81
N ARG A 82 21.32 -4.58 -8.56
CA ARG A 82 22.24 -5.22 -7.60
C ARG A 82 21.61 -6.40 -6.87
N TYR A 83 20.36 -6.28 -6.43
CA TYR A 83 19.70 -7.26 -5.56
C TYR A 83 18.60 -8.06 -6.25
N GLY A 84 18.23 -7.69 -7.47
CA GLY A 84 17.15 -8.30 -8.24
C GLY A 84 15.78 -7.69 -7.93
N ASN A 85 14.94 -7.57 -8.97
CA ASN A 85 13.64 -6.92 -8.90
C ASN A 85 12.70 -7.56 -7.85
N LYS A 86 12.68 -8.89 -7.75
CA LYS A 86 11.81 -9.62 -6.82
C LYS A 86 12.18 -9.36 -5.36
N THR A 87 13.49 -9.38 -5.06
CA THR A 87 13.99 -9.12 -3.71
C THR A 87 13.69 -7.69 -3.28
N VAL A 88 13.95 -6.71 -4.17
CA VAL A 88 13.65 -5.30 -3.90
C VAL A 88 12.17 -5.10 -3.67
N TYR A 89 11.31 -5.73 -4.48
CA TYR A 89 9.86 -5.64 -4.29
C TYR A 89 9.43 -6.22 -2.93
N ALA A 90 9.89 -7.41 -2.57
CA ALA A 90 9.58 -8.02 -1.28
C ALA A 90 10.03 -7.16 -0.09
N VAL A 91 11.25 -6.59 -0.15
CA VAL A 91 11.76 -5.70 0.91
C VAL A 91 10.93 -4.42 1.02
N THR A 92 10.56 -3.81 -0.10
CA THR A 92 9.73 -2.60 -0.07
C THR A 92 8.34 -2.89 0.53
N LEU A 93 7.73 -4.02 0.20
CA LEU A 93 6.45 -4.44 0.81
C LEU A 93 6.59 -4.71 2.31
N ALA A 94 7.68 -5.34 2.75
CA ALA A 94 7.96 -5.54 4.17
C ALA A 94 8.12 -4.21 4.92
N CYS A 95 8.78 -3.21 4.33
CA CYS A 95 8.84 -1.85 4.89
C CYS A 95 7.43 -1.23 5.02
N GLY A 96 6.57 -1.43 4.02
CA GLY A 96 5.17 -0.99 4.07
C GLY A 96 4.38 -1.67 5.17
N ALA A 97 4.54 -2.99 5.32
CA ALA A 97 3.89 -3.74 6.39
C ALA A 97 4.27 -3.21 7.78
N LEU A 98 5.57 -2.98 8.02
CA LEU A 98 6.06 -2.36 9.25
C LEU A 98 5.51 -0.94 9.44
N GLY A 99 5.39 -0.17 8.35
CA GLY A 99 4.75 1.13 8.37
C GLY A 99 3.28 1.06 8.81
N PHE A 100 2.49 0.16 8.26
CA PHE A 100 1.09 -0.02 8.66
C PHE A 100 0.93 -0.49 10.11
N LEU A 101 1.78 -1.42 10.55
CA LEU A 101 1.81 -1.84 11.95
C LEU A 101 2.20 -0.67 12.86
N GLY A 102 3.17 0.15 12.46
CA GLY A 102 3.55 1.37 13.20
C GLY A 102 2.37 2.35 13.32
N LEU A 103 1.58 2.56 12.25
CA LEU A 103 0.38 3.39 12.30
C LEU A 103 -0.68 2.85 13.27
N SER A 104 -0.76 1.54 13.46
CA SER A 104 -1.73 0.93 14.37
C SER A 104 -1.27 0.94 15.84
N LEU A 105 0.02 1.12 16.10
CA LEU A 105 0.59 1.05 17.45
C LEU A 105 0.98 2.42 18.02
N LEU A 106 1.29 3.39 17.17
CA LEU A 106 1.74 4.71 17.61
C LEU A 106 0.55 5.67 17.74
N HIS A 107 0.56 6.46 18.81
CA HIS A 107 -0.54 7.38 19.13
C HIS A 107 -0.11 8.86 19.17
N ASN A 108 1.19 9.15 19.18
CA ASN A 108 1.69 10.53 19.11
C ASN A 108 1.71 11.02 17.66
N GLN A 109 1.17 12.22 17.42
CA GLN A 109 1.03 12.81 16.09
C GLN A 109 2.37 12.89 15.31
N TYR A 110 3.47 13.25 15.94
CA TYR A 110 4.77 13.38 15.28
C TYR A 110 5.41 12.01 15.03
N LEU A 111 5.24 11.06 15.96
CA LEU A 111 5.76 9.70 15.77
C LEU A 111 5.08 8.97 14.62
N LEU A 112 3.83 9.33 14.27
CA LEU A 112 3.14 8.78 13.10
C LEU A 112 3.81 9.12 11.75
N MET A 113 4.70 10.11 11.70
CA MET A 113 5.48 10.38 10.49
C MET A 113 6.50 9.26 10.19
N THR A 114 7.03 8.59 11.21
CA THR A 114 8.02 7.51 11.05
C THR A 114 7.48 6.33 10.25
N PRO A 115 6.33 5.73 10.56
CA PRO A 115 5.74 4.67 9.76
C PRO A 115 5.39 5.10 8.32
N MET A 116 5.09 6.37 8.07
CA MET A 116 4.87 6.88 6.72
C MET A 116 6.09 6.76 5.81
N ILE A 117 7.31 6.74 6.37
CA ILE A 117 8.54 6.47 5.61
C ILE A 117 8.50 5.04 5.03
N GLY A 118 8.15 4.05 5.84
CA GLY A 118 8.01 2.66 5.40
C GLY A 118 6.94 2.47 4.32
N ILE A 119 5.80 3.15 4.47
CA ILE A 119 4.71 3.15 3.48
C ILE A 119 5.17 3.82 2.18
N GLY A 120 5.93 4.90 2.26
CA GLY A 120 6.49 5.57 1.08
C GLY A 120 7.48 4.68 0.32
N ILE A 121 8.33 3.94 1.01
CA ILE A 121 9.24 2.95 0.40
C ILE A 121 8.42 1.87 -0.34
N ALA A 122 7.36 1.36 0.29
CA ALA A 122 6.45 0.40 -0.34
C ALA A 122 5.75 0.99 -1.56
N TRP A 123 5.30 2.24 -1.48
CA TRP A 123 4.66 2.94 -2.59
C TRP A 123 5.56 2.99 -3.84
N ALA A 124 6.85 3.34 -3.68
CA ALA A 124 7.81 3.30 -4.76
C ALA A 124 7.96 1.89 -5.37
N GLY A 125 8.02 0.85 -4.52
CA GLY A 125 8.10 -0.55 -4.94
C GLY A 125 6.86 -1.01 -5.71
N ILE A 126 5.67 -0.71 -5.21
CA ILE A 126 4.38 -1.08 -5.81
C ILE A 126 4.20 -0.45 -7.19
N LEU A 127 4.66 0.79 -7.39
CA LEU A 127 4.56 1.47 -8.68
C LEU A 127 5.60 1.01 -9.70
N ALA A 128 6.83 0.66 -9.27
CA ALA A 128 7.93 0.41 -10.18
C ALA A 128 8.19 -1.09 -10.45
N MET A 129 8.23 -1.91 -9.39
CA MET A 129 8.76 -3.28 -9.49
C MET A 129 7.86 -4.24 -10.28
N PRO A 130 6.52 -4.26 -10.12
CA PRO A 130 5.67 -5.17 -10.86
C PRO A 130 5.78 -4.98 -12.37
N TYR A 131 5.78 -3.74 -12.84
CA TYR A 131 5.93 -3.43 -14.26
C TYR A 131 7.32 -3.80 -14.79
N SER A 132 8.38 -3.56 -14.01
CA SER A 132 9.73 -3.96 -14.36
C SER A 132 9.91 -5.48 -14.43
N ILE A 133 9.24 -6.25 -13.57
CA ILE A 133 9.26 -7.72 -13.62
C ILE A 133 8.43 -8.22 -14.80
N LEU A 134 7.23 -7.66 -14.97
CA LEU A 134 6.30 -8.08 -16.01
C LEU A 134 6.86 -7.83 -17.43
N SER A 135 7.45 -6.65 -17.66
CA SER A 135 8.02 -6.29 -18.97
C SER A 135 9.11 -7.25 -19.48
N ARG A 136 9.78 -7.98 -18.56
CA ARG A 136 10.77 -9.00 -18.90
C ARG A 136 10.15 -10.38 -19.18
N ALA A 137 8.88 -10.58 -18.85
CA ALA A 137 8.18 -11.86 -18.93
C ALA A 137 7.15 -11.92 -20.07
N ILE A 138 6.87 -10.80 -20.72
CA ILE A 138 5.88 -10.69 -21.81
C ILE A 138 6.55 -10.31 -23.12
N ASP A 139 5.97 -10.76 -24.22
CA ASP A 139 6.44 -10.45 -25.56
C ASP A 139 6.15 -8.98 -25.91
N ALA A 140 7.09 -8.30 -26.55
CA ALA A 140 6.99 -6.90 -26.93
C ALA A 140 5.75 -6.59 -27.77
N ASN A 141 5.35 -7.51 -28.68
CA ASN A 141 4.20 -7.35 -29.56
C ASN A 141 2.84 -7.34 -28.81
N SER A 142 2.78 -7.95 -27.63
CA SER A 142 1.57 -8.06 -26.81
C SER A 142 1.64 -7.27 -25.49
N ALA A 143 2.76 -6.57 -25.25
CA ALA A 143 3.03 -5.87 -24.01
C ALA A 143 1.92 -4.90 -23.61
N GLY A 144 1.43 -4.08 -24.53
CA GLY A 144 0.36 -3.12 -24.26
C GLY A 144 -0.93 -3.78 -23.75
N ALA A 145 -1.32 -4.90 -24.37
CA ALA A 145 -2.53 -5.62 -23.98
C ALA A 145 -2.38 -6.25 -22.57
N TYR A 146 -1.24 -6.88 -22.29
CA TYR A 146 -0.97 -7.47 -20.96
C TYR A 146 -0.83 -6.41 -19.87
N MET A 147 -0.21 -5.26 -20.14
CA MET A 147 -0.14 -4.14 -19.20
C MET A 147 -1.53 -3.57 -18.91
N GLY A 148 -2.40 -3.48 -19.94
CA GLY A 148 -3.81 -3.09 -19.75
C GLY A 148 -4.58 -4.07 -18.86
N ILE A 149 -4.42 -5.38 -19.07
CA ILE A 149 -5.05 -6.40 -18.22
C ILE A 149 -4.46 -6.33 -16.79
N PHE A 150 -3.16 -6.11 -16.66
CA PHE A 150 -2.51 -6.01 -15.36
C PHE A 150 -3.03 -4.84 -14.52
N ASN A 151 -3.48 -3.75 -15.14
CA ASN A 151 -4.08 -2.63 -14.41
C ASN A 151 -5.38 -3.00 -13.68
N PHE A 152 -6.06 -4.09 -14.05
CA PHE A 152 -7.19 -4.59 -13.25
C PHE A 152 -6.76 -5.01 -11.84
N THR A 153 -5.50 -5.41 -11.64
CA THR A 153 -4.97 -5.74 -10.31
C THR A 153 -4.88 -4.52 -9.38
N ILE A 154 -5.00 -3.32 -9.92
CA ILE A 154 -5.09 -2.06 -9.17
C ILE A 154 -6.55 -1.76 -8.81
N VAL A 155 -7.45 -1.87 -9.78
CA VAL A 155 -8.84 -1.41 -9.64
C VAL A 155 -9.70 -2.41 -8.87
N ILE A 156 -9.55 -3.71 -9.15
CA ILE A 156 -10.37 -4.77 -8.51
C ILE A 156 -10.24 -4.75 -6.99
N PRO A 157 -9.03 -4.72 -6.38
CA PRO A 157 -8.91 -4.69 -4.92
C PRO A 157 -9.54 -3.45 -4.30
N GLN A 158 -9.47 -2.30 -4.95
CA GLN A 158 -10.10 -1.07 -4.47
C GLN A 158 -11.63 -1.19 -4.47
N ILE A 159 -12.22 -1.75 -5.53
CA ILE A 159 -13.66 -2.03 -5.58
C ILE A 159 -14.03 -3.03 -4.48
N CYS A 160 -13.30 -4.14 -4.35
CA CYS A 160 -13.55 -5.14 -3.31
C CYS A 160 -13.52 -4.51 -1.91
N MET A 161 -12.45 -3.76 -1.59
CA MET A 161 -12.34 -3.13 -0.27
C MET A 161 -13.37 -2.01 -0.07
N GLY A 162 -13.76 -1.29 -1.12
CA GLY A 162 -14.86 -0.32 -1.08
C GLY A 162 -16.20 -0.95 -0.70
N LEU A 163 -16.48 -2.15 -1.22
CA LEU A 163 -17.72 -2.86 -0.95
C LEU A 163 -17.72 -3.57 0.42
N ILE A 164 -16.61 -4.23 0.78
CA ILE A 164 -16.57 -5.08 1.98
C ILE A 164 -15.89 -4.43 3.18
N GLY A 165 -15.12 -3.35 3.00
CA GLY A 165 -14.36 -2.72 4.08
C GLY A 165 -15.25 -2.21 5.22
N GLY A 166 -16.42 -1.63 4.89
CA GLY A 166 -17.41 -1.22 5.88
C GLY A 166 -17.99 -2.39 6.68
N VAL A 167 -18.17 -3.54 6.02
CA VAL A 167 -18.63 -4.79 6.67
C VAL A 167 -17.55 -5.32 7.62
N ILE A 168 -16.29 -5.34 7.17
CA ILE A 168 -15.15 -5.80 7.96
C ILE A 168 -15.00 -4.94 9.22
N VAL A 169 -14.94 -3.61 9.08
CA VAL A 169 -14.76 -2.74 10.25
C VAL A 169 -15.91 -2.86 11.24
N LYS A 170 -17.15 -2.96 10.75
CA LYS A 170 -18.34 -3.01 11.62
C LYS A 170 -18.51 -4.36 12.31
N TYR A 171 -18.45 -5.46 11.56
CA TYR A 171 -18.85 -6.78 12.07
C TYR A 171 -17.67 -7.64 12.53
N ILE A 172 -16.45 -7.43 11.99
CA ILE A 172 -15.27 -8.20 12.40
C ILE A 172 -14.51 -7.43 13.48
N PHE A 173 -14.32 -6.12 13.30
CA PHE A 173 -13.53 -5.31 14.22
C PHE A 173 -14.35 -4.45 15.18
N GLY A 174 -15.68 -4.61 15.23
CA GLY A 174 -16.54 -3.90 16.19
C GLY A 174 -16.47 -2.37 16.08
N GLY A 175 -16.20 -1.84 14.89
CA GLY A 175 -16.04 -0.40 14.65
C GLY A 175 -14.58 0.11 14.84
N ASN A 176 -13.63 -0.74 15.20
CA ASN A 176 -12.24 -0.35 15.41
C ASN A 176 -11.51 -0.12 14.08
N ALA A 177 -11.40 1.15 13.67
CA ALA A 177 -10.71 1.53 12.45
C ALA A 177 -9.18 1.35 12.52
N VAL A 178 -8.56 1.32 13.71
CA VAL A 178 -7.14 1.03 13.89
C VAL A 178 -6.82 -0.41 13.42
N ALA A 179 -7.72 -1.35 13.70
CA ALA A 179 -7.59 -2.73 13.24
C ALA A 179 -7.57 -2.87 11.70
N MET A 180 -8.20 -1.93 10.97
CA MET A 180 -8.12 -1.89 9.51
C MET A 180 -6.71 -1.54 9.01
N LEU A 181 -5.97 -0.71 9.75
CA LEU A 181 -4.55 -0.41 9.43
C LEU A 181 -3.66 -1.63 9.72
N ALA A 182 -3.91 -2.34 10.81
CA ALA A 182 -3.20 -3.60 11.10
C ALA A 182 -3.49 -4.67 10.04
N LEU A 183 -4.75 -4.79 9.58
CA LEU A 183 -5.12 -5.65 8.45
C LEU A 183 -4.37 -5.25 7.18
N ALA A 184 -4.27 -3.95 6.87
CA ALA A 184 -3.50 -3.46 5.74
C ALA A 184 -2.01 -3.88 5.84
N GLY A 185 -1.42 -3.83 7.03
CA GLY A 185 -0.07 -4.33 7.27
C GLY A 185 0.08 -5.83 6.99
N ALA A 186 -0.87 -6.64 7.42
CA ALA A 186 -0.89 -8.07 7.12
C ALA A 186 -1.04 -8.36 5.62
N MET A 187 -1.89 -7.60 4.93
CA MET A 187 -2.06 -7.70 3.47
C MET A 187 -0.80 -7.36 2.69
N MET A 188 0.06 -6.47 3.19
CA MET A 188 1.34 -6.14 2.55
C MET A 188 2.36 -7.29 2.58
N LEU A 189 2.16 -8.30 3.42
CA LEU A 189 3.05 -9.47 3.53
C LEU A 189 2.61 -10.64 2.64
N CYS A 190 1.48 -10.52 1.95
CA CYS A 190 0.96 -11.53 1.01
C CYS A 190 1.45 -11.27 -0.42
#